data_28f506678875ea6bcf8e84ff5131c9fc
#
_entry.id   28f506678875ea6bcf8e84ff5131c9fc
#
_cell.length_a   1.000
_cell.length_b   1.000
_cell.length_c   1.000
_cell.angle_alpha   90.00
_cell.angle_beta   90.00
_cell.angle_gamma   90.00
#
_symmetry.space_group_name_H-M   'P 1'
#
loop_
_entity.id
_entity.type
_entity.pdbx_description
1 polymer ?
#
loop_
_entity_poly.entity_id
_entity_poly.type
_entity_poly.pdbx_seq_one_letter_code
_entity_poly.pdbx_strand_id
1 'polypeptide(L)'
;MNNRVLLKSNSFSIVNLIIIINCVLFIPWVLNYVTHNGALLGLEFMFGALNIGFGDSIPSIDNGFQFGYQLLTSMFLHGNLAHLILNMYALYAFGKPLEKRWGSGHFLAFYLVVGILANIASYLFFSLTGAERVSLIGASGAVYGVLLAFGAYYPEIKVLLFFIIPLKIKWLVPLFAIFELFIEMTGSADGIAHITHLFGFIFAFIYCLIVFRFNPIRRMYFSPLIVDENERYR
;
A
#
# COMPACT_ATOMS: atom_id res chain seq x y z
N MET A 1 19.83 -41.08 15.41
CA MET A 1 20.42 -39.77 15.11
C MET A 1 20.12 -39.40 13.68
N ASN A 2 19.04 -38.65 13.43
CA ASN A 2 18.69 -38.17 12.08
C ASN A 2 18.85 -36.65 12.06
N ASN A 3 20.03 -36.20 11.70
CA ASN A 3 20.30 -34.80 11.37
C ASN A 3 19.64 -34.46 10.03
N ARG A 4 18.36 -34.11 10.03
CA ARG A 4 17.81 -33.34 8.92
C ARG A 4 18.34 -31.91 9.07
N VAL A 5 19.44 -31.62 8.39
CA VAL A 5 19.86 -30.26 8.05
C VAL A 5 18.69 -29.67 7.24
N LEU A 6 17.85 -28.88 7.92
CA LEU A 6 16.86 -28.05 7.24
C LEU A 6 17.66 -27.05 6.41
N LEU A 7 17.82 -27.35 5.13
CA LEU A 7 18.25 -26.36 4.15
C LEU A 7 17.28 -25.18 4.30
N LYS A 8 17.76 -24.09 4.89
CA LYS A 8 17.08 -22.79 4.83
C LYS A 8 16.90 -22.49 3.35
N SER A 9 15.69 -22.74 2.85
CA SER A 9 15.30 -22.25 1.53
C SER A 9 15.53 -20.73 1.56
N ASN A 10 16.49 -20.26 0.79
CA ASN A 10 16.63 -18.85 0.43
C ASN A 10 15.44 -18.49 -0.48
N SER A 11 14.23 -18.56 0.07
CA SER A 11 13.06 -18.12 -0.67
C SER A 11 13.19 -16.62 -0.89
N PHE A 12 13.24 -16.25 -2.16
CA PHE A 12 13.27 -14.85 -2.57
C PHE A 12 12.07 -14.12 -1.93
N SER A 13 12.34 -13.04 -1.20
CA SER A 13 11.30 -12.31 -0.50
C SER A 13 10.43 -11.52 -1.48
N ILE A 14 9.12 -11.72 -1.42
CA ILE A 14 8.15 -11.00 -2.25
C ILE A 14 8.12 -9.50 -1.91
N VAL A 15 8.31 -9.13 -0.63
CA VAL A 15 8.45 -7.73 -0.22
C VAL A 15 9.63 -7.08 -0.93
N ASN A 16 10.78 -7.74 -0.96
CA ASN A 16 11.95 -7.22 -1.67
C ASN A 16 11.68 -7.12 -3.19
N LEU A 17 10.98 -8.10 -3.77
CA LEU A 17 10.61 -8.05 -5.19
C LEU A 17 9.72 -6.85 -5.50
N ILE A 18 8.69 -6.62 -4.69
CA ILE A 18 7.81 -5.45 -4.85
C ILE A 18 8.61 -4.15 -4.76
N ILE A 19 9.51 -4.03 -3.77
CA ILE A 19 10.37 -2.86 -3.64
C ILE A 19 11.25 -2.65 -4.88
N ILE A 20 11.91 -3.71 -5.37
CA ILE A 20 12.76 -3.64 -6.57
C ILE A 20 11.94 -3.19 -7.79
N ILE A 21 10.76 -3.77 -7.99
CA ILE A 21 9.87 -3.40 -9.11
C ILE A 21 9.52 -1.90 -9.03
N ASN A 22 9.12 -1.41 -7.86
CA ASN A 22 8.79 0.01 -7.68
C ASN A 22 9.99 0.92 -7.95
N CYS A 23 11.19 0.56 -7.45
CA CYS A 23 12.42 1.33 -7.71
C CYS A 23 12.79 1.34 -9.20
N VAL A 24 12.66 0.21 -9.90
CA VAL A 24 12.94 0.11 -11.34
C VAL A 24 11.95 0.94 -12.14
N LEU A 25 10.65 0.86 -11.82
CA LEU A 25 9.60 1.62 -12.49
C LEU A 25 9.64 3.13 -12.19
N PHE A 26 10.40 3.55 -11.19
CA PHE A 26 10.65 4.96 -10.89
C PHE A 26 11.79 5.57 -11.72
N ILE A 27 12.60 4.76 -12.41
CA ILE A 27 13.71 5.25 -13.25
C ILE A 27 13.24 6.23 -14.34
N PRO A 28 12.15 5.99 -15.10
CA PRO A 28 11.64 6.94 -16.09
C PRO A 28 11.36 8.32 -15.49
N TRP A 29 10.80 8.36 -14.27
CA TRP A 29 10.56 9.62 -13.57
C TRP A 29 11.87 10.38 -13.29
N VAL A 30 12.92 9.68 -12.81
CA VAL A 30 14.23 10.27 -12.56
C VAL A 30 14.85 10.79 -13.86
N LEU A 31 14.79 10.00 -14.93
CA LEU A 31 15.31 10.40 -16.24
C LEU A 31 14.59 11.62 -16.79
N ASN A 32 13.25 11.66 -16.65
CA ASN A 32 12.48 12.83 -17.06
C ASN A 32 12.87 14.07 -16.24
N TYR A 33 13.02 13.94 -14.93
CA TYR A 33 13.44 15.03 -14.04
C TYR A 33 14.81 15.60 -14.42
N VAL A 34 15.77 14.73 -14.76
CA VAL A 34 17.14 15.13 -15.15
C VAL A 34 17.22 15.69 -16.56
N THR A 35 16.49 15.11 -17.50
CA THR A 35 16.59 15.45 -18.94
C THR A 35 15.56 16.49 -19.38
N HIS A 36 14.59 16.81 -18.52
CA HIS A 36 13.42 17.65 -18.83
C HIS A 36 12.62 17.18 -20.07
N ASN A 37 12.67 15.87 -20.33
CA ASN A 37 11.99 15.26 -21.49
C ASN A 37 10.59 14.77 -21.11
N GLY A 38 9.56 15.60 -21.30
CA GLY A 38 8.17 15.29 -20.93
C GLY A 38 7.57 14.02 -21.55
N ALA A 39 8.19 13.46 -22.61
CA ALA A 39 7.71 12.24 -23.26
C ALA A 39 7.77 11.01 -22.31
N LEU A 40 8.74 10.96 -21.39
CA LEU A 40 8.88 9.85 -20.42
C LEU A 40 7.76 9.88 -19.36
N LEU A 41 7.32 11.06 -18.93
CA LEU A 41 6.15 11.21 -18.05
C LEU A 41 4.86 10.73 -18.74
N GLY A 42 4.71 11.02 -20.03
CA GLY A 42 3.56 10.55 -20.81
C GLY A 42 3.41 9.03 -20.78
N LEU A 43 4.53 8.29 -20.82
CA LEU A 43 4.52 6.83 -20.72
C LEU A 43 4.04 6.35 -19.34
N GLU A 44 4.46 6.99 -18.25
CA GLU A 44 3.99 6.66 -16.90
C GLU A 44 2.47 6.86 -16.78
N PHE A 45 1.96 7.97 -17.28
CA PHE A 45 0.52 8.25 -17.29
C PHE A 45 -0.26 7.27 -18.18
N MET A 46 0.27 6.93 -19.36
CA MET A 46 -0.40 5.99 -20.27
C MET A 46 -0.44 4.55 -19.74
N PHE A 47 0.63 4.11 -19.11
CA PHE A 47 0.77 2.70 -18.71
C PHE A 47 0.42 2.42 -17.26
N GLY A 48 0.27 3.43 -16.42
CA GLY A 48 0.18 3.15 -15.01
C GLY A 48 -0.80 3.98 -14.20
N ALA A 49 -0.89 5.28 -14.41
CA ALA A 49 -1.72 6.11 -13.55
C ALA A 49 -3.21 5.92 -13.82
N LEU A 50 -3.98 5.78 -12.76
CA LEU A 50 -5.44 5.76 -12.82
C LEU A 50 -5.95 7.21 -12.69
N ASN A 51 -6.28 7.83 -13.82
CA ASN A 51 -6.64 9.26 -13.90
C ASN A 51 -8.16 9.45 -13.94
N ILE A 52 -8.66 10.43 -13.19
CA ILE A 52 -10.07 10.77 -13.07
C ILE A 52 -10.23 12.28 -13.36
N GLY A 53 -11.21 12.66 -14.17
CA GLY A 53 -11.57 14.07 -14.40
C GLY A 53 -10.62 14.87 -15.26
N PHE A 54 -9.66 14.26 -15.98
CA PHE A 54 -8.73 14.99 -16.85
C PHE A 54 -9.32 15.38 -18.22
N GLY A 55 -10.54 14.93 -18.56
CA GLY A 55 -11.17 15.19 -19.84
C GLY A 55 -10.31 14.77 -21.04
N ASP A 56 -10.42 15.47 -22.16
CA ASP A 56 -9.70 15.19 -23.42
C ASP A 56 -8.19 15.54 -23.37
N SER A 57 -7.71 16.06 -22.26
CA SER A 57 -6.32 16.56 -22.13
C SER A 57 -5.27 15.46 -21.95
N ILE A 58 -5.70 14.25 -21.64
CA ILE A 58 -4.86 13.05 -21.65
C ILE A 58 -5.52 12.07 -22.63
N PRO A 59 -4.76 11.36 -23.49
CA PRO A 59 -5.32 10.32 -24.35
C PRO A 59 -6.10 9.36 -23.44
N SER A 60 -7.40 9.60 -23.41
CA SER A 60 -8.25 9.10 -22.35
C SER A 60 -8.51 7.64 -22.57
N ILE A 61 -8.45 7.05 -21.62
CA ILE A 61 -9.13 6.04 -20.82
C ILE A 61 -10.61 5.74 -21.24
N ASP A 62 -11.10 6.32 -22.27
CA ASP A 62 -12.43 5.95 -22.81
C ASP A 62 -12.49 4.51 -23.37
N ASN A 63 -11.37 3.81 -23.33
CA ASN A 63 -11.34 2.38 -23.59
C ASN A 63 -11.30 1.63 -22.26
N GLY A 64 -12.44 1.12 -21.83
CA GLY A 64 -12.59 0.35 -20.58
C GLY A 64 -11.58 -0.79 -20.35
N PHE A 65 -10.82 -1.15 -21.38
CA PHE A 65 -9.70 -2.08 -21.31
C PHE A 65 -8.45 -1.48 -20.63
N GLN A 66 -8.17 -0.18 -20.80
CA GLN A 66 -7.04 0.48 -20.15
C GLN A 66 -7.27 0.61 -18.64
N PHE A 67 -8.47 0.86 -18.19
CA PHE A 67 -8.85 0.91 -16.80
C PHE A 67 -8.50 -0.38 -16.02
N GLY A 68 -8.76 -1.55 -16.60
CA GLY A 68 -8.58 -2.83 -15.89
C GLY A 68 -7.16 -3.08 -15.42
N TYR A 69 -6.13 -2.85 -16.24
CA TYR A 69 -4.75 -3.07 -15.83
C TYR A 69 -4.21 -1.94 -14.93
N GLN A 70 -4.70 -0.70 -15.09
CA GLN A 70 -4.27 0.44 -14.30
C GLN A 70 -4.62 0.31 -12.80
N LEU A 71 -5.66 -0.44 -12.45
CA LEU A 71 -5.95 -0.78 -11.07
C LEU A 71 -4.78 -1.50 -10.38
N LEU A 72 -4.02 -2.27 -11.14
CA LEU A 72 -2.84 -2.96 -10.66
C LEU A 72 -1.57 -2.14 -10.86
N THR A 73 -1.35 -1.62 -12.07
CA THR A 73 -0.07 -0.97 -12.43
C THR A 73 0.14 0.35 -11.70
N SER A 74 -0.93 1.09 -11.40
CA SER A 74 -0.86 2.31 -10.59
C SER A 74 -0.24 2.11 -9.21
N MET A 75 -0.36 0.91 -8.64
CA MET A 75 0.23 0.55 -7.34
C MET A 75 1.76 0.55 -7.36
N PHE A 76 2.39 0.59 -8.54
CA PHE A 76 3.84 0.52 -8.70
C PHE A 76 4.45 1.83 -9.20
N LEU A 77 3.65 2.87 -9.41
CA LEU A 77 4.10 4.19 -9.81
C LEU A 77 4.15 5.15 -8.61
N HIS A 78 5.04 6.12 -8.67
CA HIS A 78 5.19 7.11 -7.59
C HIS A 78 5.41 8.51 -8.16
N GLY A 79 4.66 9.48 -7.65
CA GLY A 79 4.67 10.86 -8.17
C GLY A 79 5.92 11.67 -7.80
N ASN A 80 6.71 11.23 -6.80
CA ASN A 80 7.96 11.87 -6.41
C ASN A 80 8.83 10.94 -5.55
N LEU A 81 10.08 11.32 -5.36
CA LEU A 81 11.07 10.52 -4.62
C LEU A 81 10.68 10.29 -3.14
N ALA A 82 10.13 11.31 -2.47
CA ALA A 82 9.70 11.16 -1.08
C ALA A 82 8.55 10.16 -0.96
N HIS A 83 7.59 10.20 -1.89
CA HIS A 83 6.48 9.26 -1.98
C HIS A 83 6.99 7.81 -2.16
N LEU A 84 7.94 7.58 -3.07
CA LEU A 84 8.58 6.26 -3.23
C LEU A 84 9.28 5.81 -1.94
N ILE A 85 10.16 6.64 -1.38
CA ILE A 85 10.97 6.27 -0.21
C ILE A 85 10.07 5.91 0.97
N LEU A 86 9.05 6.72 1.27
CA LEU A 86 8.16 6.47 2.40
C LEU A 86 7.36 5.17 2.23
N ASN A 87 6.84 4.91 1.02
CA ASN A 87 6.14 3.66 0.73
C ASN A 87 7.06 2.44 0.85
N MET A 88 8.25 2.49 0.26
CA MET A 88 9.20 1.37 0.29
C MET A 88 9.74 1.13 1.69
N TYR A 89 10.01 2.18 2.46
CA TYR A 89 10.41 2.07 3.86
C TYR A 89 9.30 1.40 4.71
N ALA A 90 8.06 1.88 4.59
CA ALA A 90 6.95 1.31 5.32
C ALA A 90 6.68 -0.17 4.90
N LEU A 91 6.71 -0.44 3.60
CA LEU A 91 6.56 -1.80 3.08
C LEU A 91 7.68 -2.73 3.59
N TYR A 92 8.92 -2.26 3.64
CA TYR A 92 10.02 -3.04 4.21
C TYR A 92 9.84 -3.25 5.70
N ALA A 93 9.60 -2.19 6.47
CA ALA A 93 9.53 -2.22 7.93
C ALA A 93 8.35 -3.08 8.45
N PHE A 94 7.19 -2.95 7.82
CA PHE A 94 5.96 -3.62 8.26
C PHE A 94 5.65 -4.88 7.44
N GLY A 95 5.99 -4.91 6.17
CA GLY A 95 5.70 -6.04 5.29
C GLY A 95 6.59 -7.24 5.53
N LYS A 96 7.90 -7.04 5.79
CA LYS A 96 8.83 -8.15 6.03
C LYS A 96 8.44 -9.07 7.20
N PRO A 97 8.06 -8.55 8.39
CA PRO A 97 7.60 -9.40 9.47
C PRO A 97 6.31 -10.15 9.13
N LEU A 98 5.38 -9.51 8.39
CA LEU A 98 4.14 -10.16 7.95
C LEU A 98 4.41 -11.24 6.90
N GLU A 99 5.27 -10.97 5.92
CA GLU A 99 5.70 -11.98 4.94
C GLU A 99 6.34 -13.20 5.62
N LYS A 100 7.21 -12.95 6.60
CA LYS A 100 7.83 -14.04 7.39
C LYS A 100 6.78 -14.86 8.12
N ARG A 101 5.72 -14.23 8.62
CA ARG A 101 4.64 -14.87 9.37
C ARG A 101 3.66 -15.61 8.47
N TRP A 102 3.25 -15.01 7.38
CA TRP A 102 2.20 -15.53 6.49
C TRP A 102 2.74 -16.41 5.34
N GLY A 103 4.03 -16.25 5.02
CA GLY A 103 4.60 -16.74 3.78
C GLY A 103 4.37 -15.77 2.61
N SER A 104 5.25 -15.84 1.62
CA SER A 104 5.26 -14.90 0.48
C SER A 104 3.97 -14.91 -0.34
N GLY A 105 3.35 -16.08 -0.53
CA GLY A 105 2.09 -16.19 -1.31
C GLY A 105 0.91 -15.47 -0.65
N HIS A 106 0.70 -15.66 0.64
CA HIS A 106 -0.39 -14.99 1.37
C HIS A 106 -0.14 -13.48 1.50
N PHE A 107 1.13 -13.08 1.72
CA PHE A 107 1.48 -11.67 1.73
C PHE A 107 1.20 -10.99 0.39
N LEU A 108 1.60 -11.62 -0.73
CA LEU A 108 1.34 -11.09 -2.07
C LEU A 108 -0.17 -10.98 -2.35
N ALA A 109 -0.93 -12.04 -2.03
CA ALA A 109 -2.39 -12.02 -2.20
C ALA A 109 -3.04 -10.88 -1.39
N PHE A 110 -2.66 -10.72 -0.12
CA PHE A 110 -3.12 -9.62 0.73
C PHE A 110 -2.79 -8.26 0.10
N TYR A 111 -1.53 -8.03 -0.26
CA TYR A 111 -1.04 -6.78 -0.82
C TYR A 111 -1.79 -6.38 -2.09
N LEU A 112 -1.91 -7.33 -3.04
CA LEU A 112 -2.59 -7.07 -4.31
C LEU A 112 -4.09 -6.86 -4.14
N VAL A 113 -4.77 -7.72 -3.38
CA VAL A 113 -6.23 -7.61 -3.18
C VAL A 113 -6.59 -6.32 -2.48
N VAL A 114 -5.89 -5.98 -1.40
CA VAL A 114 -6.16 -4.75 -0.64
C VAL A 114 -5.90 -3.51 -1.50
N GLY A 115 -4.77 -3.47 -2.22
CA GLY A 115 -4.43 -2.33 -3.07
C GLY A 115 -5.38 -2.14 -4.25
N ILE A 116 -5.74 -3.22 -4.95
CA ILE A 116 -6.68 -3.17 -6.07
C ILE A 116 -8.07 -2.72 -5.58
N LEU A 117 -8.57 -3.26 -4.47
CA LEU A 117 -9.87 -2.86 -3.92
C LEU A 117 -9.86 -1.41 -3.43
N ALA A 118 -8.76 -0.94 -2.83
CA ALA A 118 -8.61 0.46 -2.47
C ALA A 118 -8.66 1.37 -3.70
N ASN A 119 -7.98 1.01 -4.79
CA ASN A 119 -8.02 1.75 -6.05
C ASN A 119 -9.43 1.77 -6.68
N ILE A 120 -10.13 0.63 -6.69
CA ILE A 120 -11.52 0.55 -7.20
C ILE A 120 -12.42 1.48 -6.39
N ALA A 121 -12.38 1.39 -5.06
CA ALA A 121 -13.23 2.20 -4.20
C ALA A 121 -12.92 3.69 -4.32
N SER A 122 -11.65 4.05 -4.43
CA SER A 122 -11.22 5.45 -4.64
C SER A 122 -11.68 5.99 -6.00
N TYR A 123 -11.53 5.18 -7.06
CA TYR A 123 -12.03 5.55 -8.37
C TYR A 123 -13.54 5.83 -8.35
N LEU A 124 -14.31 4.93 -7.73
CA LEU A 124 -15.76 5.10 -7.59
C LEU A 124 -16.10 6.34 -6.76
N PHE A 125 -15.40 6.55 -5.65
CA PHE A 125 -15.61 7.71 -4.80
C PHE A 125 -15.39 9.02 -5.56
N PHE A 126 -14.24 9.20 -6.20
CA PHE A 126 -13.94 10.42 -6.95
C PHE A 126 -14.83 10.60 -8.17
N SER A 127 -15.21 9.51 -8.87
CA SER A 127 -16.15 9.57 -9.98
C SER A 127 -17.54 10.01 -9.55
N LEU A 128 -18.02 9.56 -8.38
CA LEU A 128 -19.34 9.91 -7.85
C LEU A 128 -19.39 11.30 -7.22
N THR A 129 -18.28 11.76 -6.65
CA THR A 129 -18.20 13.10 -6.02
C THR A 129 -17.89 14.21 -7.04
N GLY A 130 -17.63 13.86 -8.31
CA GLY A 130 -17.31 14.82 -9.34
C GLY A 130 -15.94 15.48 -9.15
N ALA A 131 -15.01 14.80 -8.50
CA ALA A 131 -13.67 15.31 -8.28
C ALA A 131 -12.95 15.53 -9.61
N GLU A 132 -12.35 16.71 -9.77
CA GLU A 132 -11.60 17.05 -10.96
C GLU A 132 -10.11 16.72 -10.76
N ARG A 133 -9.50 16.11 -11.79
CA ARG A 133 -8.05 15.91 -11.93
C ARG A 133 -7.38 15.14 -10.78
N VAL A 134 -7.92 13.98 -10.45
CA VAL A 134 -7.30 13.05 -9.50
C VAL A 134 -6.50 11.99 -10.25
N SER A 135 -5.25 11.80 -9.84
CA SER A 135 -4.40 10.72 -10.35
C SER A 135 -4.09 9.74 -9.22
N LEU A 136 -4.63 8.52 -9.32
CA LEU A 136 -4.37 7.47 -8.36
C LEU A 136 -3.08 6.74 -8.75
N ILE A 137 -2.02 6.96 -8.00
CA ILE A 137 -0.72 6.32 -8.14
C ILE A 137 -0.12 6.03 -6.75
N GLY A 138 0.61 4.95 -6.63
CA GLY A 138 1.34 4.61 -5.43
C GLY A 138 0.93 3.30 -4.81
N ALA A 139 1.88 2.71 -4.09
CA ALA A 139 1.68 1.50 -3.29
C ALA A 139 0.85 1.76 -2.02
N SER A 140 0.55 3.02 -1.72
CA SER A 140 0.12 3.47 -0.39
C SER A 140 -1.18 2.83 0.09
N GLY A 141 -2.19 2.64 -0.76
CA GLY A 141 -3.41 1.93 -0.37
C GLY A 141 -3.12 0.54 0.22
N ALA A 142 -2.26 -0.24 -0.45
CA ALA A 142 -1.83 -1.54 0.06
C ALA A 142 -0.93 -1.40 1.30
N VAL A 143 -0.03 -0.40 1.35
CA VAL A 143 0.89 -0.16 2.48
C VAL A 143 0.13 0.23 3.75
N TYR A 144 -0.92 1.04 3.66
CA TYR A 144 -1.80 1.33 4.80
C TYR A 144 -2.53 0.08 5.29
N GLY A 145 -2.93 -0.80 4.38
CA GLY A 145 -3.43 -2.12 4.75
C GLY A 145 -2.39 -2.98 5.48
N VAL A 146 -1.15 -2.98 4.99
CA VAL A 146 -0.01 -3.67 5.65
C VAL A 146 0.24 -3.09 7.04
N LEU A 147 0.15 -1.77 7.22
CA LEU A 147 0.28 -1.12 8.52
C LEU A 147 -0.79 -1.57 9.52
N LEU A 148 -2.07 -1.66 9.10
CA LEU A 148 -3.16 -2.18 9.94
C LEU A 148 -2.89 -3.62 10.36
N ALA A 149 -2.56 -4.48 9.42
CA ALA A 149 -2.29 -5.89 9.70
C ALA A 149 -1.07 -6.05 10.61
N PHE A 150 -0.01 -5.27 10.39
CA PHE A 150 1.16 -5.26 11.28
C PHE A 150 0.78 -4.82 12.70
N GLY A 151 -0.03 -3.77 12.84
CA GLY A 151 -0.53 -3.30 14.13
C GLY A 151 -1.32 -4.36 14.89
N ALA A 152 -2.10 -5.19 14.19
CA ALA A 152 -2.85 -6.29 14.78
C ALA A 152 -1.94 -7.40 15.34
N TYR A 153 -0.78 -7.63 14.73
CA TYR A 153 0.17 -8.66 15.22
C TYR A 153 1.21 -8.12 16.18
N TYR A 154 1.58 -6.85 16.08
CA TYR A 154 2.70 -6.26 16.82
C TYR A 154 2.33 -4.90 17.47
N PRO A 155 1.22 -4.82 18.24
CA PRO A 155 0.66 -3.54 18.71
C PRO A 155 1.59 -2.77 19.65
N GLU A 156 2.44 -3.47 20.39
CA GLU A 156 3.34 -2.88 21.40
C GLU A 156 4.69 -2.43 20.82
N ILE A 157 4.99 -2.79 19.56
CA ILE A 157 6.22 -2.32 18.93
C ILE A 157 6.16 -0.80 18.80
N LYS A 158 7.26 -0.15 19.19
CA LYS A 158 7.46 1.29 19.01
C LYS A 158 8.16 1.56 17.69
N VAL A 159 7.63 2.50 16.93
CA VAL A 159 8.27 3.07 15.75
C VAL A 159 8.53 4.55 15.99
N LEU A 160 9.55 5.09 15.34
CA LEU A 160 9.89 6.50 15.45
C LEU A 160 9.07 7.28 14.40
N LEU A 161 7.98 7.91 14.86
CA LEU A 161 7.23 8.84 14.03
C LEU A 161 8.14 10.04 13.70
N PHE A 162 8.27 10.36 12.40
CA PHE A 162 9.22 11.35 11.89
C PHE A 162 10.68 11.13 12.37
N PHE A 163 11.06 9.85 12.62
CA PHE A 163 12.39 9.45 13.13
C PHE A 163 12.76 9.99 14.50
N ILE A 164 11.82 10.60 15.23
CA ILE A 164 12.07 11.30 16.50
C ILE A 164 11.16 10.77 17.62
N ILE A 165 9.85 10.66 17.38
CA ILE A 165 8.87 10.40 18.43
C ILE A 165 8.58 8.91 18.51
N PRO A 166 8.94 8.19 19.61
CA PRO A 166 8.65 6.78 19.77
C PRO A 166 7.14 6.59 20.06
N LEU A 167 6.41 6.04 19.11
CA LEU A 167 4.98 5.76 19.21
C LEU A 167 4.71 4.27 19.00
N LYS A 168 3.87 3.67 19.85
CA LYS A 168 3.42 2.29 19.67
C LYS A 168 2.52 2.19 18.43
N ILE A 169 2.68 1.12 17.67
CA ILE A 169 1.91 0.90 16.43
C ILE A 169 0.41 0.97 16.66
N LYS A 170 -0.10 0.43 17.77
CA LYS A 170 -1.53 0.51 18.11
C LYS A 170 -2.09 1.94 18.18
N TRP A 171 -1.24 2.93 18.44
CA TRP A 171 -1.61 4.35 18.42
C TRP A 171 -1.31 5.02 17.08
N LEU A 172 -0.30 4.53 16.36
CA LEU A 172 0.06 5.05 15.05
C LEU A 172 -1.04 4.77 14.00
N VAL A 173 -1.61 3.57 14.01
CA VAL A 173 -2.68 3.18 13.05
C VAL A 173 -3.89 4.12 13.13
N PRO A 174 -4.55 4.33 14.30
CA PRO A 174 -5.68 5.26 14.37
C PRO A 174 -5.27 6.73 14.15
N LEU A 175 -4.06 7.11 14.56
CA LEU A 175 -3.53 8.46 14.30
C LEU A 175 -3.47 8.74 12.80
N PHE A 176 -2.94 7.80 12.00
CA PHE A 176 -2.90 7.96 10.55
C PHE A 176 -4.30 7.93 9.93
N ALA A 177 -5.18 7.05 10.38
CA ALA A 177 -6.55 7.01 9.86
C ALA A 177 -7.30 8.34 10.12
N ILE A 178 -7.15 8.92 11.31
CA ILE A 178 -7.75 10.22 11.65
C ILE A 178 -7.12 11.36 10.83
N PHE A 179 -5.80 11.33 10.66
CA PHE A 179 -5.07 12.34 9.89
C PHE A 179 -5.49 12.33 8.42
N GLU A 180 -5.56 11.14 7.78
CA GLU A 180 -6.01 10.99 6.40
C GLU A 180 -7.46 11.47 6.22
N LEU A 181 -8.35 11.11 7.16
CA LEU A 181 -9.73 11.57 7.14
C LEU A 181 -9.83 13.09 7.28
N PHE A 182 -9.05 13.68 8.18
CA PHE A 182 -9.03 15.12 8.39
C PHE A 182 -8.58 15.86 7.13
N ILE A 183 -7.49 15.41 6.49
CA ILE A 183 -7.00 16.04 5.27
C ILE A 183 -8.00 15.88 4.12
N GLU A 184 -8.59 14.71 3.93
CA GLU A 184 -9.64 14.50 2.92
C GLU A 184 -10.82 15.48 3.12
N MET A 185 -11.26 15.68 4.37
CA MET A 185 -12.36 16.60 4.69
C MET A 185 -12.00 18.08 4.50
N THR A 186 -10.73 18.46 4.63
CA THR A 186 -10.29 19.86 4.42
C THR A 186 -10.12 20.19 2.94
N GLY A 187 -10.14 19.20 2.06
CA GLY A 187 -9.99 19.39 0.62
C GLY A 187 -8.61 19.92 0.24
N SER A 188 -7.55 19.50 0.93
CA SER A 188 -6.21 19.95 0.60
C SER A 188 -5.81 19.51 -0.81
N ALA A 189 -5.37 20.48 -1.62
CA ALA A 189 -4.95 20.26 -3.00
C ALA A 189 -3.48 19.81 -3.10
N ASP A 190 -3.05 18.88 -2.24
CA ASP A 190 -1.67 18.39 -2.21
C ASP A 190 -1.38 17.30 -3.27
N GLY A 191 -2.42 16.90 -4.02
CA GLY A 191 -2.33 15.87 -5.06
C GLY A 191 -2.26 14.44 -4.52
N ILE A 192 -2.52 14.25 -3.21
CA ILE A 192 -2.53 12.93 -2.58
C ILE A 192 -3.98 12.46 -2.45
N ALA A 193 -4.25 11.23 -2.85
CA ALA A 193 -5.57 10.62 -2.72
C ALA A 193 -5.74 10.00 -1.31
N HIS A 194 -5.98 10.85 -0.30
CA HIS A 194 -6.11 10.46 1.11
C HIS A 194 -7.19 9.40 1.34
N ILE A 195 -8.29 9.49 0.61
CA ILE A 195 -9.36 8.49 0.66
C ILE A 195 -8.88 7.07 0.29
N THR A 196 -7.87 6.95 -0.59
CA THR A 196 -7.30 5.65 -0.97
C THR A 196 -6.61 4.96 0.22
N HIS A 197 -5.97 5.74 1.08
CA HIS A 197 -5.34 5.24 2.30
C HIS A 197 -6.39 4.71 3.29
N LEU A 198 -7.50 5.43 3.43
CA LEU A 198 -8.64 4.99 4.27
C LEU A 198 -9.28 3.71 3.73
N PHE A 199 -9.47 3.60 2.42
CA PHE A 199 -9.93 2.36 1.79
C PHE A 199 -8.92 1.22 1.99
N GLY A 200 -7.62 1.50 1.98
CA GLY A 200 -6.58 0.53 2.33
C GLY A 200 -6.77 -0.06 3.72
N PHE A 201 -7.06 0.77 4.73
CA PHE A 201 -7.41 0.29 6.07
C PHE A 201 -8.69 -0.55 6.09
N ILE A 202 -9.75 -0.09 5.41
CA ILE A 202 -11.06 -0.77 5.38
C ILE A 202 -10.93 -2.15 4.74
N PHE A 203 -10.32 -2.25 3.56
CA PHE A 203 -10.19 -3.54 2.87
C PHE A 203 -9.21 -4.49 3.55
N ALA A 204 -8.16 -3.98 4.19
CA ALA A 204 -7.30 -4.79 5.03
C ALA A 204 -8.05 -5.36 6.25
N PHE A 205 -8.90 -4.54 6.89
CA PHE A 205 -9.76 -4.99 7.98
C PHE A 205 -10.70 -6.11 7.53
N ILE A 206 -11.40 -5.91 6.41
CA ILE A 206 -12.32 -6.90 5.83
C ILE A 206 -11.56 -8.19 5.44
N TYR A 207 -10.39 -8.06 4.81
CA TYR A 207 -9.55 -9.20 4.44
C TYR A 207 -9.13 -10.02 5.67
N CYS A 208 -8.70 -9.35 6.74
CA CYS A 208 -8.36 -10.03 7.99
C CYS A 208 -9.55 -10.77 8.59
N LEU A 209 -10.76 -10.20 8.54
CA LEU A 209 -11.96 -10.87 9.04
C LEU A 209 -12.33 -12.11 8.21
N ILE A 210 -12.29 -12.01 6.90
CA ILE A 210 -12.80 -13.06 5.99
C ILE A 210 -11.76 -14.13 5.76
N VAL A 211 -10.54 -13.74 5.39
CA VAL A 211 -9.49 -14.66 4.94
C VAL A 211 -8.68 -15.18 6.12
N PHE A 212 -8.24 -14.28 6.99
CA PHE A 212 -7.41 -14.64 8.14
C PHE A 212 -8.22 -14.98 9.40
N ARG A 213 -9.56 -14.81 9.35
CA ARG A 213 -10.48 -15.22 10.42
C ARG A 213 -10.22 -14.57 11.78
N PHE A 214 -9.66 -13.35 11.80
CA PHE A 214 -9.49 -12.58 13.03
C PHE A 214 -9.91 -11.12 12.87
N ASN A 215 -10.32 -10.49 13.99
CA ASN A 215 -10.62 -9.06 14.03
C ASN A 215 -9.36 -8.26 14.41
N PRO A 216 -8.83 -7.41 13.49
CA PRO A 216 -7.58 -6.66 13.74
C PRO A 216 -7.68 -5.72 14.93
N ILE A 217 -8.81 -5.02 15.10
CA ILE A 217 -9.02 -4.08 16.21
C ILE A 217 -9.06 -4.84 17.54
N ARG A 218 -9.84 -5.93 17.62
CA ARG A 218 -9.89 -6.75 18.82
C ARG A 218 -8.51 -7.28 19.18
N ARG A 219 -7.76 -7.76 18.19
CA ARG A 219 -6.40 -8.28 18.38
C ARG A 219 -5.43 -7.20 18.83
N MET A 220 -5.54 -6.00 18.27
CA MET A 220 -4.65 -4.88 18.59
C MET A 220 -4.83 -4.33 20.00
N TYR A 221 -6.06 -4.28 20.50
CA TYR A 221 -6.37 -3.60 21.77
C TYR A 221 -6.79 -4.51 22.92
N PHE A 222 -7.40 -5.66 22.64
CA PHE A 222 -8.08 -6.48 23.65
C PHE A 222 -7.54 -7.90 23.79
N SER A 223 -6.68 -8.37 22.90
CA SER A 223 -6.05 -9.67 23.03
C SER A 223 -4.64 -9.46 23.57
N PRO A 224 -4.34 -9.84 24.84
CA PRO A 224 -2.96 -9.87 25.29
C PRO A 224 -2.20 -10.82 24.37
N LEU A 225 -1.13 -10.32 23.79
CA LEU A 225 -0.30 -11.07 22.86
C LEU A 225 0.40 -12.19 23.61
N ILE A 226 -0.19 -13.37 23.59
CA ILE A 226 0.61 -14.57 23.57
C ILE A 226 1.13 -14.63 22.13
N VAL A 227 2.36 -14.16 21.94
CA VAL A 227 3.10 -14.38 20.71
C VAL A 227 3.45 -15.86 20.70
N ASP A 228 2.49 -16.69 20.33
CA ASP A 228 2.78 -18.08 20.02
C ASP A 228 3.45 -18.10 18.65
N GLU A 229 4.78 -18.28 18.67
CA GLU A 229 5.60 -18.44 17.47
C GLU A 229 5.13 -19.64 16.61
N ASN A 230 4.23 -20.47 17.12
CA ASN A 230 3.74 -21.70 16.50
C ASN A 230 2.37 -21.58 15.83
N GLU A 231 1.66 -20.45 15.90
CA GLU A 231 0.46 -20.22 15.09
C GLU A 231 0.83 -19.98 13.61
N ARG A 232 1.38 -21.02 12.98
CA ARG A 232 1.29 -21.17 11.54
C ARG A 232 -0.14 -21.56 11.22
N TYR A 233 -0.69 -20.89 10.23
CA TYR A 233 -2.04 -21.09 9.71
C TYR A 233 -2.53 -22.54 9.81
N ARG A 234 -3.61 -22.73 10.53
CA ARG A 234 -4.56 -23.80 10.29
C ARG A 234 -5.73 -23.25 9.49
#